data_89afcd690d79e90ca9395bc27fa79ab1
#
_entry.id   89afcd690d79e90ca9395bc27fa79ab1
#
_cell.length_a   1.000
_cell.length_b   1.000
_cell.length_c   1.000
_cell.angle_alpha   90.00
_cell.angle_beta   90.00
_cell.angle_gamma   90.00
#
_symmetry.space_group_name_H-M   'P 1'
#
loop_
_entity.id
_entity.type
_entity.pdbx_description
1 polymer ?
#
loop_
_entity_poly.entity_id
_entity_poly.type
_entity_poly.pdbx_seq_one_letter_code
_entity_poly.pdbx_strand_id
1 'polypeptide(L)'
;MIYLFLLSVIIFLVIGLLWLFRNPSYEKIDKTFIQASDSAIKKEIPAFNLNFLVDKVAYSEPVYFPNGVETADFTEHLEAINLEIPDWNREGLYEVKVSTKAGVLDPAFLVYKWDSDTSNTLIFHHGASEYPFYGIFSKIFKKAILNDLGINLIVVRTPFHKQKGALRQGTANLSTFMATMATSVKLTEKLIHTLRQKGVQTIEIGGFSLGAVITNRHRVAYNSADFYVPIVGTVAHEKFFIFPKKKATESEIERNKIITHHLNFSAQWQENQSQNVFPVMARYDLFLPLHEHAPAYGNLKVEIWNTGHLSTALFSDAMWHILLKHLKK
;
A
#
# COMPACT_ATOMS: atom_id res chain seq x y z
N MET A 1 -14.90 41.90 18.70
CA MET A 1 -15.02 41.27 17.38
C MET A 1 -13.86 40.31 17.10
N ILE A 2 -12.60 40.71 17.21
CA ILE A 2 -11.42 39.85 16.94
C ILE A 2 -11.37 38.60 17.82
N TYR A 3 -11.67 38.69 19.12
CA TYR A 3 -11.70 37.55 20.04
C TYR A 3 -12.77 36.51 19.70
N LEU A 4 -13.95 36.92 19.25
CA LEU A 4 -15.00 36.02 18.79
C LEU A 4 -14.62 35.31 17.50
N PHE A 5 -13.95 36.02 16.60
CA PHE A 5 -13.43 35.43 15.35
C PHE A 5 -12.33 34.39 15.64
N LEU A 6 -11.34 34.74 16.50
CA LEU A 6 -10.28 33.81 16.90
C LEU A 6 -10.86 32.57 17.61
N LEU A 7 -11.83 32.76 18.50
CA LEU A 7 -12.49 31.67 19.20
C LEU A 7 -13.23 30.75 18.21
N SER A 8 -13.94 31.31 17.21
CA SER A 8 -14.61 30.51 16.19
C SER A 8 -13.63 29.72 15.33
N VAL A 9 -12.48 30.30 14.95
CA VAL A 9 -11.43 29.62 14.23
C VAL A 9 -10.82 28.47 15.06
N ILE A 10 -10.56 28.71 16.34
CA ILE A 10 -10.05 27.65 17.26
C ILE A 10 -11.08 26.52 17.40
N ILE A 11 -12.34 26.87 17.60
CA ILE A 11 -13.42 25.85 17.70
C ILE A 11 -13.53 25.04 16.40
N PHE A 12 -13.46 25.70 15.24
CA PHE A 12 -13.47 25.03 13.95
C PHE A 12 -12.27 24.09 13.76
N LEU A 13 -11.07 24.53 14.18
CA LEU A 13 -9.86 23.70 14.15
C LEU A 13 -9.97 22.50 15.08
N VAL A 14 -10.49 22.71 16.32
CA VAL A 14 -10.67 21.63 17.29
C VAL A 14 -11.72 20.63 16.82
N ILE A 15 -12.87 21.10 16.33
CA ILE A 15 -13.91 20.21 15.76
C ILE A 15 -13.35 19.46 14.55
N GLY A 16 -12.60 20.16 13.68
CA GLY A 16 -11.95 19.55 12.54
C GLY A 16 -10.93 18.47 12.93
N LEU A 17 -10.11 18.73 13.94
CA LEU A 17 -9.18 17.76 14.50
C LEU A 17 -9.92 16.57 15.12
N LEU A 18 -10.94 16.79 15.93
CA LEU A 18 -11.76 15.73 16.51
C LEU A 18 -12.44 14.87 15.43
N TRP A 19 -12.89 15.50 14.35
CA TRP A 19 -13.47 14.79 13.23
C TRP A 19 -12.43 13.96 12.46
N LEU A 20 -11.22 14.48 12.27
CA LEU A 20 -10.12 13.76 11.64
C LEU A 20 -9.64 12.56 12.46
N PHE A 21 -9.61 12.69 13.79
CA PHE A 21 -9.18 11.61 14.66
C PHE A 21 -10.28 10.62 15.03
N ARG A 22 -11.51 10.81 14.52
CA ARG A 22 -12.53 9.78 14.67
C ARG A 22 -12.07 8.49 14.00
N ASN A 23 -12.29 7.38 14.67
CA ASN A 23 -12.04 6.04 14.14
C ASN A 23 -13.38 5.30 14.03
N PRO A 24 -14.15 5.54 12.96
CA PRO A 24 -15.46 4.93 12.80
C PRO A 24 -15.35 3.42 12.55
N SER A 25 -16.30 2.66 13.06
CA SER A 25 -16.44 1.26 12.61
C SER A 25 -16.76 1.21 11.11
N TYR A 26 -16.49 0.09 10.47
CA TYR A 26 -16.67 -0.09 9.03
C TYR A 26 -18.09 0.24 8.54
N GLU A 27 -19.11 -0.10 9.34
CA GLU A 27 -20.51 0.18 9.02
C GLU A 27 -20.85 1.68 9.00
N LYS A 28 -20.09 2.49 9.75
CA LYS A 28 -20.29 3.94 9.89
C LYS A 28 -19.45 4.77 8.92
N ILE A 29 -18.61 4.12 8.11
CA ILE A 29 -17.88 4.84 7.08
C ILE A 29 -18.84 5.24 5.97
N ASP A 30 -18.73 6.50 5.57
CA ASP A 30 -19.34 6.97 4.32
C ASP A 30 -18.55 6.40 3.14
N LYS A 31 -19.13 5.43 2.46
CA LYS A 31 -18.51 4.66 1.38
C LYS A 31 -19.49 4.39 0.26
N THR A 32 -18.93 4.27 -0.93
CA THR A 32 -19.65 3.88 -2.14
C THR A 32 -18.88 2.78 -2.86
N PHE A 33 -19.57 2.07 -3.75
CA PHE A 33 -18.94 1.08 -4.62
C PHE A 33 -19.13 1.52 -6.06
N ILE A 34 -18.05 1.49 -6.82
CA ILE A 34 -18.06 1.82 -8.24
C ILE A 34 -17.46 0.68 -9.04
N GLN A 35 -17.83 0.58 -10.31
CA GLN A 35 -17.08 -0.21 -11.27
C GLN A 35 -15.85 0.60 -11.67
N ALA A 36 -14.65 0.03 -11.58
CA ALA A 36 -13.40 0.76 -11.85
C ALA A 36 -13.33 1.29 -13.29
N SER A 37 -13.91 0.58 -14.25
CA SER A 37 -14.02 0.98 -15.65
C SER A 37 -15.09 2.04 -15.93
N ASP A 38 -15.81 2.53 -14.91
CA ASP A 38 -16.86 3.53 -15.10
C ASP A 38 -16.25 4.87 -15.54
N SER A 39 -16.62 5.32 -16.74
CA SER A 39 -16.20 6.60 -17.32
C SER A 39 -16.77 7.82 -16.58
N ALA A 40 -17.72 7.61 -15.68
CA ALA A 40 -18.31 8.67 -14.85
C ALA A 40 -17.43 9.10 -13.67
N ILE A 41 -16.30 8.43 -13.42
CA ILE A 41 -15.35 8.83 -12.37
C ILE A 41 -14.72 10.17 -12.76
N LYS A 42 -15.24 11.25 -12.19
CA LYS A 42 -14.75 12.60 -12.45
C LYS A 42 -13.77 13.05 -11.37
N LYS A 43 -12.91 13.98 -11.74
CA LYS A 43 -12.08 14.71 -10.79
C LYS A 43 -12.99 15.50 -9.84
N GLU A 44 -13.06 15.09 -8.58
CA GLU A 44 -13.75 15.84 -7.53
C GLU A 44 -12.75 16.76 -6.84
N ILE A 45 -12.94 18.07 -6.94
CA ILE A 45 -12.20 19.07 -6.16
C ILE A 45 -13.20 19.62 -5.14
N PRO A 46 -13.15 19.21 -3.89
CA PRO A 46 -14.06 19.74 -2.89
C PRO A 46 -13.76 21.21 -2.63
N ALA A 47 -14.79 22.04 -2.56
CA ALA A 47 -14.66 23.46 -2.23
C ALA A 47 -13.98 23.65 -0.85
N PHE A 48 -14.31 22.80 0.10
CA PHE A 48 -13.63 22.64 1.39
C PHE A 48 -13.80 21.20 1.86
N ASN A 49 -12.68 20.50 2.05
CA ASN A 49 -12.68 19.16 2.63
C ASN A 49 -11.43 18.98 3.48
N LEU A 50 -11.63 18.61 4.74
CA LEU A 50 -10.54 18.48 5.70
C LEU A 50 -9.59 17.33 5.34
N ASN A 51 -10.11 16.23 4.76
CA ASN A 51 -9.30 15.11 4.29
C ASN A 51 -8.34 15.56 3.18
N PHE A 52 -8.85 16.32 2.20
CA PHE A 52 -8.06 16.89 1.13
C PHE A 52 -7.00 17.89 1.66
N LEU A 53 -7.35 18.67 2.70
CA LEU A 53 -6.42 19.63 3.31
C LEU A 53 -5.27 18.93 4.00
N VAL A 54 -5.51 17.81 4.69
CA VAL A 54 -4.46 16.99 5.33
C VAL A 54 -3.48 16.46 4.30
N ASP A 55 -3.99 15.89 3.22
CA ASP A 55 -3.15 15.43 2.12
C ASP A 55 -2.35 16.58 1.52
N LYS A 56 -2.99 17.75 1.31
CA LYS A 56 -2.35 18.93 0.73
C LYS A 56 -1.20 19.49 1.57
N VAL A 57 -1.31 19.46 2.89
CA VAL A 57 -0.23 19.90 3.79
C VAL A 57 0.96 18.94 3.74
N ALA A 58 0.70 17.65 3.60
CA ALA A 58 1.74 16.61 3.53
C ALA A 58 2.27 16.40 2.11
N TYR A 59 1.48 16.74 1.09
CA TYR A 59 1.84 16.56 -0.30
C TYR A 59 2.95 17.54 -0.71
N SER A 60 4.03 16.99 -1.19
CA SER A 60 5.11 17.71 -1.86
C SER A 60 5.41 17.04 -3.19
N GLU A 61 5.92 17.77 -4.16
CA GLU A 61 6.38 17.23 -5.44
C GLU A 61 7.90 16.99 -5.37
N PRO A 62 8.34 15.90 -4.73
CA PRO A 62 9.76 15.60 -4.62
C PRO A 62 10.31 15.18 -5.99
N VAL A 63 11.59 15.43 -6.20
CA VAL A 63 12.29 14.84 -7.33
C VAL A 63 12.58 13.37 -6.98
N TYR A 64 11.81 12.47 -7.58
CA TYR A 64 12.06 11.04 -7.49
C TYR A 64 13.17 10.62 -8.46
N PHE A 65 13.93 9.62 -8.09
CA PHE A 65 15.01 9.04 -8.90
C PHE A 65 16.05 10.07 -9.38
N PRO A 66 16.59 10.93 -8.48
CA PRO A 66 17.56 11.95 -8.88
C PRO A 66 18.86 11.37 -9.45
N ASN A 67 19.19 10.12 -9.10
CA ASN A 67 20.41 9.44 -9.54
C ASN A 67 20.20 8.55 -10.78
N GLY A 68 19.04 8.67 -11.45
CA GLY A 68 18.77 8.00 -12.72
C GLY A 68 17.54 7.11 -12.74
N VAL A 69 17.08 6.84 -13.95
CA VAL A 69 15.89 6.02 -14.23
C VAL A 69 16.19 4.74 -15.00
N GLU A 70 17.47 4.48 -15.29
CA GLU A 70 17.86 3.22 -15.93
C GLU A 70 17.66 2.05 -14.96
N THR A 71 17.00 1.00 -15.44
CA THR A 71 16.69 -0.19 -14.65
C THR A 71 16.40 -1.38 -15.57
N ALA A 72 16.48 -2.58 -15.04
CA ALA A 72 15.94 -3.78 -15.64
C ALA A 72 14.42 -3.84 -15.45
N ASP A 73 13.74 -4.72 -16.17
CA ASP A 73 12.32 -4.97 -15.98
C ASP A 73 12.01 -5.63 -14.63
N PHE A 74 10.77 -5.48 -14.18
CA PHE A 74 10.34 -6.02 -12.89
C PHE A 74 10.54 -7.54 -12.80
N THR A 75 10.26 -8.26 -13.87
CA THR A 75 10.46 -9.71 -13.95
C THR A 75 11.93 -10.08 -13.81
N GLU A 76 12.83 -9.34 -14.47
CA GLU A 76 14.27 -9.56 -14.35
C GLU A 76 14.80 -9.29 -12.93
N HIS A 77 14.24 -8.27 -12.24
CA HIS A 77 14.54 -8.04 -10.82
C HIS A 77 14.06 -9.22 -9.97
N LEU A 78 12.85 -9.77 -10.20
CA LEU A 78 12.32 -10.94 -9.48
C LEU A 78 13.18 -12.20 -9.69
N GLU A 79 13.58 -12.46 -10.92
CA GLU A 79 14.38 -13.64 -11.30
C GLU A 79 15.80 -13.58 -10.71
N ALA A 80 16.38 -12.38 -10.65
CA ALA A 80 17.71 -12.18 -10.07
C ALA A 80 17.76 -12.36 -8.54
N ILE A 81 16.60 -12.39 -7.87
CA ILE A 81 16.52 -12.52 -6.42
C ILE A 81 16.55 -13.99 -6.03
N ASN A 82 17.65 -14.43 -5.43
CA ASN A 82 17.70 -15.68 -4.68
C ASN A 82 17.49 -15.37 -3.21
N LEU A 83 16.34 -15.78 -2.67
CA LEU A 83 15.90 -15.47 -1.32
C LEU A 83 15.67 -16.76 -0.53
N GLU A 84 16.41 -16.91 0.55
CA GLU A 84 16.16 -17.89 1.58
C GLU A 84 15.65 -17.18 2.82
N ILE A 85 14.58 -17.72 3.41
CA ILE A 85 14.04 -17.23 4.66
C ILE A 85 14.44 -18.19 5.79
N PRO A 86 14.76 -17.68 7.00
CA PRO A 86 15.03 -18.55 8.14
C PRO A 86 13.79 -19.37 8.49
N ASP A 87 13.99 -20.55 9.04
CA ASP A 87 12.90 -21.34 9.64
C ASP A 87 12.24 -20.56 10.77
N TRP A 88 10.93 -20.59 10.79
CA TRP A 88 10.12 -19.90 11.78
C TRP A 88 8.88 -20.72 12.18
N ASN A 89 8.61 -20.76 13.47
CA ASN A 89 7.46 -21.46 14.06
C ASN A 89 6.87 -20.73 15.28
N ARG A 90 7.27 -19.47 15.48
CA ARG A 90 6.86 -18.66 16.63
C ARG A 90 6.83 -17.18 16.26
N GLU A 91 6.21 -16.40 17.12
CA GLU A 91 6.27 -14.94 17.07
C GLU A 91 7.72 -14.44 17.16
N GLY A 92 8.06 -13.44 16.36
CA GLY A 92 9.39 -12.87 16.31
C GLY A 92 9.68 -12.08 15.03
N LEU A 93 10.74 -11.28 15.08
CA LEU A 93 11.25 -10.54 13.93
C LEU A 93 12.35 -11.37 13.25
N TYR A 94 12.20 -11.58 11.96
CA TYR A 94 13.11 -12.36 11.11
C TYR A 94 13.73 -11.45 10.05
N GLU A 95 15.00 -11.13 10.24
CA GLU A 95 15.79 -10.31 9.31
C GLU A 95 16.30 -11.17 8.16
N VAL A 96 16.25 -10.63 6.95
CA VAL A 96 16.70 -11.30 5.73
C VAL A 96 17.68 -10.38 4.98
N LYS A 97 18.72 -10.96 4.38
CA LYS A 97 19.62 -10.24 3.47
C LYS A 97 19.49 -10.82 2.09
N VAL A 98 19.35 -9.99 1.10
CA VAL A 98 19.09 -10.39 -0.28
C VAL A 98 20.01 -9.66 -1.23
N SER A 99 20.70 -10.40 -2.07
CA SER A 99 21.45 -9.84 -3.21
C SER A 99 20.46 -9.59 -4.37
N THR A 100 20.54 -8.40 -4.94
CA THR A 100 19.69 -7.96 -6.06
C THR A 100 20.52 -7.31 -7.14
N LYS A 101 19.92 -7.01 -8.31
CA LYS A 101 20.58 -6.21 -9.37
C LYS A 101 21.00 -4.81 -8.88
N ALA A 102 20.34 -4.27 -7.86
CA ALA A 102 20.64 -2.94 -7.29
C ALA A 102 21.49 -2.99 -6.00
N GLY A 103 22.11 -4.13 -5.69
CA GLY A 103 22.91 -4.32 -4.49
C GLY A 103 22.22 -5.18 -3.43
N VAL A 104 22.78 -5.16 -2.21
CA VAL A 104 22.25 -5.95 -1.09
C VAL A 104 21.14 -5.17 -0.38
N LEU A 105 20.00 -5.80 -0.20
CA LEU A 105 18.83 -5.27 0.50
C LEU A 105 18.57 -6.04 1.79
N ASP A 106 17.84 -5.40 2.73
CA ASP A 106 17.58 -5.87 4.09
C ASP A 106 16.08 -5.98 4.42
N PRO A 107 15.28 -6.72 3.66
CA PRO A 107 13.89 -6.96 4.03
C PRO A 107 13.81 -7.72 5.34
N ALA A 108 12.63 -7.72 5.95
CA ALA A 108 12.34 -8.55 7.12
C ALA A 108 10.86 -8.90 7.17
N PHE A 109 10.52 -9.87 7.99
CA PHE A 109 9.12 -10.10 8.36
C PHE A 109 8.99 -10.28 9.87
N LEU A 110 7.89 -9.79 10.40
CA LEU A 110 7.50 -9.97 11.79
C LEU A 110 6.33 -10.95 11.82
N VAL A 111 6.54 -12.12 12.41
CA VAL A 111 5.44 -12.98 12.83
C VAL A 111 4.85 -12.33 14.09
N TYR A 112 3.82 -11.50 13.88
CA TYR A 112 3.25 -10.69 14.96
C TYR A 112 2.33 -11.49 15.86
N LYS A 113 1.61 -12.44 15.26
CA LYS A 113 0.81 -13.45 15.95
C LYS A 113 0.94 -14.78 15.22
N TRP A 114 1.16 -15.84 15.98
CA TRP A 114 1.13 -17.21 15.51
C TRP A 114 0.11 -17.98 16.31
N ASP A 115 -0.95 -18.42 15.67
CA ASP A 115 -2.03 -19.19 16.28
C ASP A 115 -1.78 -20.70 16.11
N SER A 116 -1.65 -21.14 14.86
CA SER A 116 -1.29 -22.51 14.53
C SER A 116 -0.75 -22.64 13.11
N ASP A 117 -0.16 -23.81 12.80
CA ASP A 117 0.36 -24.13 11.46
C ASP A 117 -0.74 -24.18 10.38
N THR A 118 -2.00 -24.37 10.77
CA THR A 118 -3.13 -24.47 9.83
C THR A 118 -4.08 -23.29 9.86
N SER A 119 -3.84 -22.31 10.74
CA SER A 119 -4.72 -21.15 10.87
C SER A 119 -4.63 -20.23 9.65
N ASN A 120 -5.78 -19.70 9.22
CA ASN A 120 -5.84 -18.69 8.17
C ASN A 120 -4.84 -17.56 8.44
N THR A 121 -4.19 -17.04 7.41
CA THR A 121 -3.05 -16.13 7.57
C THR A 121 -3.26 -14.84 6.79
N LEU A 122 -3.05 -13.70 7.49
CA LEU A 122 -2.89 -12.40 6.85
C LEU A 122 -1.40 -12.06 6.73
N ILE A 123 -0.95 -11.73 5.52
CA ILE A 123 0.34 -11.09 5.25
C ILE A 123 0.07 -9.62 4.95
N PHE A 124 0.60 -8.72 5.78
CA PHE A 124 0.36 -7.27 5.65
C PHE A 124 1.61 -6.52 5.21
N HIS A 125 1.42 -5.60 4.24
CA HIS A 125 2.42 -4.67 3.75
C HIS A 125 2.11 -3.25 4.20
N HIS A 126 3.09 -2.59 4.84
CA HIS A 126 2.97 -1.20 5.32
C HIS A 126 3.11 -0.17 4.19
N GLY A 127 2.71 1.08 4.46
CA GLY A 127 2.89 2.21 3.54
C GLY A 127 4.31 2.75 3.49
N ALA A 128 4.56 3.63 2.52
CA ALA A 128 5.84 4.34 2.40
C ALA A 128 6.14 5.21 3.62
N SER A 129 7.41 5.28 4.01
CA SER A 129 7.89 6.09 5.16
C SER A 129 7.29 5.70 6.51
N GLU A 130 6.56 4.60 6.61
CA GLU A 130 6.08 4.08 7.88
C GLU A 130 7.19 3.41 8.69
N TYR A 131 7.02 3.41 10.00
CA TYR A 131 7.73 2.50 10.87
C TYR A 131 6.96 1.17 10.89
N PRO A 132 7.41 0.11 10.19
CA PRO A 132 6.54 -1.00 9.74
C PRO A 132 5.73 -1.66 10.85
N PHE A 133 6.27 -1.73 12.05
CA PHE A 133 5.68 -2.49 13.15
C PHE A 133 5.01 -1.60 14.20
N TYR A 134 5.14 -0.26 14.09
CA TYR A 134 4.69 0.71 15.11
C TYR A 134 3.81 1.83 14.54
N GLY A 135 3.62 1.89 13.24
CA GLY A 135 2.83 2.92 12.55
C GLY A 135 1.34 2.57 12.46
N ILE A 136 0.82 2.59 11.25
CA ILE A 136 -0.59 2.26 10.94
C ILE A 136 -0.88 0.81 11.38
N PHE A 137 0.04 -0.12 11.12
CA PHE A 137 -0.10 -1.51 11.49
C PHE A 137 -0.50 -1.70 12.96
N SER A 138 0.21 -1.10 13.92
CA SER A 138 -0.07 -1.27 15.35
C SER A 138 -1.41 -0.64 15.79
N LYS A 139 -1.93 0.30 15.03
CA LYS A 139 -3.26 0.89 15.26
C LYS A 139 -4.37 -0.03 14.76
N ILE A 140 -4.15 -0.70 13.64
CA ILE A 140 -5.08 -1.68 13.08
C ILE A 140 -5.09 -2.93 13.97
N PHE A 141 -3.93 -3.49 14.26
CA PHE A 141 -3.78 -4.78 14.95
C PHE A 141 -3.36 -4.61 16.40
N LYS A 142 -4.30 -4.20 17.24
CA LYS A 142 -4.09 -4.06 18.69
C LYS A 142 -3.95 -5.44 19.33
N LYS A 143 -2.84 -5.69 20.05
CA LYS A 143 -2.58 -7.01 20.68
C LYS A 143 -3.72 -7.55 21.53
N ALA A 144 -4.43 -6.67 22.25
CA ALA A 144 -5.55 -7.06 23.10
C ALA A 144 -6.71 -7.75 22.37
N ILE A 145 -6.86 -7.49 21.06
CA ILE A 145 -7.99 -8.02 20.25
C ILE A 145 -7.54 -9.24 19.43
N LEU A 146 -6.23 -9.50 19.34
CA LEU A 146 -5.69 -10.54 18.47
C LEU A 146 -5.84 -11.96 19.05
N ASN A 147 -5.89 -12.08 20.38
CA ASN A 147 -5.84 -13.40 21.04
C ASN A 147 -7.02 -14.31 20.67
N ASP A 148 -8.17 -13.71 20.38
CA ASP A 148 -9.42 -14.46 20.12
C ASP A 148 -9.69 -14.68 18.61
N LEU A 149 -8.76 -14.30 17.72
CA LEU A 149 -9.04 -14.30 16.28
C LEU A 149 -8.82 -15.65 15.59
N GLY A 150 -8.01 -16.53 16.14
CA GLY A 150 -7.68 -17.81 15.51
C GLY A 150 -7.02 -17.67 14.13
N ILE A 151 -6.20 -16.62 13.92
CA ILE A 151 -5.47 -16.37 12.68
C ILE A 151 -3.99 -16.12 12.94
N ASN A 152 -3.17 -16.38 11.94
CA ASN A 152 -1.79 -15.94 11.90
C ASN A 152 -1.71 -14.54 11.27
N LEU A 153 -0.79 -13.72 11.78
CA LEU A 153 -0.55 -12.37 11.27
C LEU A 153 0.94 -12.14 11.07
N ILE A 154 1.33 -11.89 9.82
CA ILE A 154 2.70 -11.62 9.40
C ILE A 154 2.76 -10.22 8.79
N VAL A 155 3.76 -9.44 9.17
CA VAL A 155 4.00 -8.10 8.61
C VAL A 155 5.33 -8.11 7.88
N VAL A 156 5.33 -7.72 6.61
CA VAL A 156 6.54 -7.60 5.81
C VAL A 156 7.10 -6.20 5.93
N ARG A 157 8.36 -6.08 6.33
CA ARG A 157 9.13 -4.84 6.22
C ARG A 157 9.79 -4.77 4.85
N THR A 158 9.34 -3.81 4.05
CA THR A 158 9.98 -3.46 2.78
C THR A 158 11.40 -2.94 3.02
N PRO A 159 12.40 -3.25 2.17
CA PRO A 159 13.75 -2.66 2.28
C PRO A 159 13.71 -1.13 2.46
N PHE A 160 14.74 -0.56 3.07
CA PHE A 160 14.83 0.87 3.40
C PHE A 160 13.79 1.39 4.42
N HIS A 161 13.14 0.49 5.17
CA HIS A 161 12.20 0.89 6.24
C HIS A 161 12.68 0.48 7.64
N LYS A 162 13.96 0.10 7.78
CA LYS A 162 14.54 -0.19 9.09
C LYS A 162 14.72 1.09 9.94
N GLN A 163 14.97 2.22 9.27
CA GLN A 163 15.18 3.51 9.91
C GLN A 163 14.30 4.58 9.29
N LYS A 164 13.85 5.55 10.09
CA LYS A 164 13.05 6.68 9.60
C LYS A 164 13.85 7.47 8.55
N GLY A 165 13.22 7.78 7.42
CA GLY A 165 13.82 8.57 6.33
C GLY A 165 14.69 7.77 5.35
N ALA A 166 14.98 6.49 5.60
CA ALA A 166 15.78 5.68 4.70
C ALA A 166 15.12 5.41 3.33
N LEU A 167 13.80 5.63 3.21
CA LEU A 167 13.10 5.50 1.93
C LEU A 167 13.69 6.39 0.82
N ARG A 168 14.29 7.55 1.17
CA ARG A 168 15.00 8.39 0.19
C ARG A 168 16.13 7.62 -0.52
N GLN A 169 16.77 6.67 0.15
CA GLN A 169 17.78 5.80 -0.47
C GLN A 169 17.12 4.81 -1.43
N GLY A 170 15.96 4.26 -1.05
CA GLY A 170 15.16 3.37 -1.91
C GLY A 170 14.59 4.05 -3.15
N THR A 171 14.38 5.37 -3.12
CA THR A 171 13.89 6.18 -4.26
C THR A 171 14.98 7.03 -4.91
N ALA A 172 16.25 6.78 -4.60
CA ALA A 172 17.37 7.53 -5.17
C ALA A 172 17.54 7.26 -6.68
N ASN A 173 17.30 6.04 -7.12
CA ASN A 173 17.22 5.69 -8.54
C ASN A 173 16.11 4.64 -8.76
N LEU A 174 15.64 4.51 -9.98
CA LEU A 174 14.54 3.63 -10.33
C LEU A 174 14.91 2.15 -10.14
N SER A 175 16.16 1.75 -10.44
CA SER A 175 16.61 0.36 -10.27
C SER A 175 16.55 -0.09 -8.81
N THR A 176 16.96 0.75 -7.85
CA THR A 176 16.86 0.46 -6.42
C THR A 176 15.39 0.35 -6.00
N PHE A 177 14.52 1.21 -6.52
CA PHE A 177 13.10 1.17 -6.21
C PHE A 177 12.43 -0.10 -6.77
N MET A 178 12.75 -0.48 -8.00
CA MET A 178 12.27 -1.72 -8.63
C MET A 178 12.74 -2.96 -7.83
N ALA A 179 14.03 -3.01 -7.47
CA ALA A 179 14.58 -4.08 -6.65
C ALA A 179 13.93 -4.16 -5.26
N THR A 180 13.58 -3.01 -4.66
CA THR A 180 12.87 -2.92 -3.38
C THR A 180 11.48 -3.57 -3.46
N MET A 181 10.71 -3.22 -4.48
CA MET A 181 9.39 -3.82 -4.70
C MET A 181 9.50 -5.32 -5.03
N ALA A 182 10.42 -5.69 -5.94
CA ALA A 182 10.63 -7.08 -6.32
C ALA A 182 11.05 -7.95 -5.12
N THR A 183 11.91 -7.42 -4.24
CA THR A 183 12.31 -8.10 -3.01
C THR A 183 11.13 -8.35 -2.07
N SER A 184 10.26 -7.35 -1.89
CA SER A 184 9.06 -7.49 -1.05
C SER A 184 8.08 -8.50 -1.62
N VAL A 185 7.87 -8.49 -2.94
CA VAL A 185 7.03 -9.47 -3.66
C VAL A 185 7.60 -10.88 -3.54
N LYS A 186 8.92 -11.05 -3.74
CA LYS A 186 9.58 -12.36 -3.64
C LYS A 186 9.56 -12.92 -2.23
N LEU A 187 9.76 -12.07 -1.21
CA LEU A 187 9.65 -12.49 0.19
C LEU A 187 8.25 -12.97 0.52
N THR A 188 7.23 -12.25 0.06
CA THR A 188 5.83 -12.63 0.25
C THR A 188 5.53 -13.99 -0.37
N GLU A 189 6.00 -14.25 -1.60
CA GLU A 189 5.82 -15.55 -2.25
C GLU A 189 6.50 -16.68 -1.48
N LYS A 190 7.71 -16.45 -0.95
CA LYS A 190 8.39 -17.43 -0.10
C LYS A 190 7.62 -17.71 1.20
N LEU A 191 7.06 -16.68 1.83
CA LEU A 191 6.21 -16.84 3.01
C LEU A 191 4.97 -17.67 2.68
N ILE A 192 4.28 -17.39 1.57
CA ILE A 192 3.12 -18.16 1.12
C ILE A 192 3.48 -19.63 0.91
N HIS A 193 4.58 -19.88 0.18
CA HIS A 193 5.03 -21.26 -0.05
C HIS A 193 5.28 -21.99 1.27
N THR A 194 5.96 -21.37 2.24
CA THR A 194 6.20 -21.95 3.56
C THR A 194 4.90 -22.18 4.33
N LEU A 195 3.96 -21.24 4.30
CA LEU A 195 2.65 -21.36 4.93
C LEU A 195 1.84 -22.52 4.33
N ARG A 196 1.85 -22.67 3.00
CA ARG A 196 1.19 -23.79 2.33
C ARG A 196 1.80 -25.14 2.72
N GLN A 197 3.13 -25.23 2.83
CA GLN A 197 3.81 -26.44 3.32
C GLN A 197 3.44 -26.78 4.77
N LYS A 198 3.15 -25.79 5.61
CA LYS A 198 2.64 -25.98 6.98
C LYS A 198 1.16 -26.39 7.02
N GLY A 199 0.43 -26.27 5.92
CA GLY A 199 -0.98 -26.66 5.82
C GLY A 199 -1.99 -25.52 5.91
N VAL A 200 -1.53 -24.25 5.89
CA VAL A 200 -2.43 -23.07 5.84
C VAL A 200 -3.30 -23.11 4.59
N GLN A 201 -4.64 -23.09 4.78
CA GLN A 201 -5.61 -23.21 3.70
C GLN A 201 -5.95 -21.85 3.08
N THR A 202 -6.09 -20.81 3.88
CA THR A 202 -6.49 -19.49 3.43
C THR A 202 -5.41 -18.46 3.74
N ILE A 203 -4.91 -17.80 2.71
CA ILE A 203 -3.92 -16.73 2.82
C ILE A 203 -4.46 -15.48 2.15
N GLU A 204 -4.47 -14.39 2.89
CA GLU A 204 -4.79 -13.06 2.39
C GLU A 204 -3.54 -12.18 2.40
N ILE A 205 -3.36 -11.39 1.35
CA ILE A 205 -2.36 -10.31 1.31
C ILE A 205 -3.10 -8.99 1.39
N GLY A 206 -2.82 -8.22 2.42
CA GLY A 206 -3.31 -6.86 2.57
C GLY A 206 -2.16 -5.85 2.54
N GLY A 207 -2.45 -4.64 2.07
CA GLY A 207 -1.43 -3.59 2.06
C GLY A 207 -2.02 -2.19 2.01
N PHE A 208 -1.28 -1.23 2.57
CA PHE A 208 -1.64 0.18 2.59
C PHE A 208 -0.66 1.00 1.74
N SER A 209 -1.16 1.85 0.84
CA SER A 209 -0.34 2.77 0.03
C SER A 209 0.74 2.02 -0.78
N LEU A 210 2.03 2.21 -0.52
CA LEU A 210 3.12 1.42 -1.14
C LEU A 210 2.89 -0.08 -0.94
N GLY A 211 2.43 -0.49 0.24
CA GLY A 211 2.08 -1.87 0.52
C GLY A 211 0.97 -2.40 -0.38
N ALA A 212 0.00 -1.57 -0.73
CA ALA A 212 -1.05 -1.93 -1.68
C ALA A 212 -0.51 -2.12 -3.11
N VAL A 213 0.47 -1.32 -3.51
CA VAL A 213 1.17 -1.51 -4.81
C VAL A 213 1.93 -2.84 -4.82
N ILE A 214 2.62 -3.18 -3.72
CA ILE A 214 3.32 -4.47 -3.58
C ILE A 214 2.31 -5.63 -3.62
N THR A 215 1.15 -5.51 -2.95
CA THR A 215 0.04 -6.46 -3.01
C THR A 215 -0.43 -6.69 -4.45
N ASN A 216 -0.63 -5.62 -5.22
CA ASN A 216 -1.02 -5.69 -6.63
C ASN A 216 0.08 -6.30 -7.51
N ARG A 217 1.35 -5.94 -7.29
CA ARG A 217 2.49 -6.53 -8.02
C ARG A 217 2.65 -8.03 -7.73
N HIS A 218 2.44 -8.44 -6.47
CA HIS A 218 2.46 -9.87 -6.10
C HIS A 218 1.37 -10.64 -6.84
N ARG A 219 0.16 -10.09 -6.90
CA ARG A 219 -0.93 -10.71 -7.64
C ARG A 219 -0.60 -10.89 -9.13
N VAL A 220 -0.03 -9.86 -9.77
CA VAL A 220 0.37 -9.95 -11.18
C VAL A 220 1.47 -10.99 -11.39
N ALA A 221 2.45 -11.05 -10.48
CA ALA A 221 3.61 -11.94 -10.63
C ALA A 221 3.30 -13.41 -10.31
N TYR A 222 2.47 -13.67 -9.31
CA TYR A 222 2.28 -15.02 -8.76
C TYR A 222 0.82 -15.45 -8.61
N ASN A 223 -0.06 -14.56 -8.18
CA ASN A 223 -1.47 -14.86 -7.87
C ASN A 223 -1.67 -16.10 -6.97
N SER A 224 -0.79 -16.31 -6.01
CA SER A 224 -0.72 -17.52 -5.18
C SER A 224 -1.48 -17.42 -3.84
N ALA A 225 -1.90 -16.20 -3.45
CA ALA A 225 -2.80 -15.99 -2.30
C ALA A 225 -4.27 -16.13 -2.72
N ASP A 226 -5.13 -16.45 -1.75
CA ASP A 226 -6.56 -16.61 -1.98
C ASP A 226 -7.27 -15.26 -2.12
N PHE A 227 -6.82 -14.24 -1.36
CA PHE A 227 -7.41 -12.91 -1.36
C PHE A 227 -6.34 -11.82 -1.35
N TYR A 228 -6.67 -10.70 -2.03
CA TYR A 228 -5.83 -9.50 -2.12
C TYR A 228 -6.64 -8.27 -1.73
N VAL A 229 -6.18 -7.51 -0.74
CA VAL A 229 -6.86 -6.30 -0.21
C VAL A 229 -5.93 -5.09 -0.30
N PRO A 230 -5.77 -4.48 -1.48
CA PRO A 230 -4.99 -3.25 -1.63
C PRO A 230 -5.81 -2.04 -1.15
N ILE A 231 -5.31 -1.32 -0.13
CA ILE A 231 -5.94 -0.11 0.44
C ILE A 231 -5.16 1.12 0.00
N VAL A 232 -5.81 2.07 -0.66
CA VAL A 232 -5.26 3.29 -1.27
C VAL A 232 -4.00 3.00 -2.10
N GLY A 233 -4.12 2.04 -3.02
CA GLY A 233 -3.08 1.60 -3.94
C GLY A 233 -3.45 1.83 -5.40
N THR A 234 -2.57 1.40 -6.30
CA THR A 234 -2.75 1.54 -7.75
C THR A 234 -2.02 0.45 -8.50
N VAL A 235 -2.40 0.24 -9.76
CA VAL A 235 -1.66 -0.55 -10.77
C VAL A 235 -1.04 0.36 -11.84
N ALA A 236 -1.45 1.62 -11.90
CA ALA A 236 -0.83 2.69 -12.71
C ALA A 236 0.13 3.51 -11.82
N HIS A 237 1.19 2.86 -11.33
CA HIS A 237 2.03 3.42 -10.28
C HIS A 237 2.93 4.57 -10.77
N GLU A 238 3.21 4.64 -12.06
CA GLU A 238 3.98 5.72 -12.69
C GLU A 238 3.38 7.10 -12.45
N LYS A 239 2.05 7.20 -12.39
CA LYS A 239 1.34 8.47 -12.20
C LYS A 239 1.67 9.15 -10.87
N PHE A 240 2.11 8.39 -9.86
CA PHE A 240 2.59 8.94 -8.61
C PHE A 240 3.93 9.67 -8.75
N PHE A 241 4.75 9.30 -9.74
CA PHE A 241 6.11 9.83 -9.92
C PHE A 241 6.23 10.86 -11.04
N ILE A 242 5.20 11.01 -11.86
CA ILE A 242 5.18 11.89 -13.03
C ILE A 242 4.24 13.07 -12.78
N PHE A 243 4.83 14.26 -12.61
CA PHE A 243 4.06 15.49 -12.43
C PHE A 243 3.90 16.21 -13.77
N PRO A 244 2.65 16.43 -14.25
CA PRO A 244 2.42 17.13 -15.50
C PRO A 244 2.97 18.55 -15.44
N LYS A 245 3.88 18.92 -16.36
CA LYS A 245 4.40 20.25 -16.54
C LYS A 245 3.81 20.88 -17.81
N LYS A 246 3.53 22.19 -17.78
CA LYS A 246 3.03 22.92 -18.97
C LYS A 246 4.02 22.91 -20.15
N LYS A 247 5.32 22.86 -19.85
CA LYS A 247 6.41 22.73 -20.84
C LYS A 247 7.43 21.75 -20.25
N ALA A 248 7.43 20.52 -20.73
CA ALA A 248 8.44 19.53 -20.40
C ALA A 248 9.58 19.61 -21.43
N THR A 249 10.81 19.46 -20.98
CA THR A 249 11.99 19.30 -21.85
C THR A 249 12.01 17.92 -22.49
N GLU A 250 12.76 17.73 -23.57
CA GLU A 250 12.94 16.41 -24.21
C GLU A 250 13.47 15.37 -23.23
N SER A 251 14.43 15.75 -22.40
CA SER A 251 14.98 14.88 -21.35
C SER A 251 13.92 14.47 -20.31
N GLU A 252 13.04 15.36 -19.91
CA GLU A 252 11.94 15.04 -19.00
C GLU A 252 10.91 14.12 -19.66
N ILE A 253 10.61 14.32 -20.93
CA ILE A 253 9.71 13.44 -21.70
C ILE A 253 10.28 12.03 -21.78
N GLU A 254 11.57 11.89 -22.13
CA GLU A 254 12.21 10.58 -22.22
C GLU A 254 12.28 9.89 -20.86
N ARG A 255 12.67 10.62 -19.83
CA ARG A 255 12.65 10.13 -18.44
C ARG A 255 11.27 9.61 -18.03
N ASN A 256 10.20 10.35 -18.34
CA ASN A 256 8.84 9.96 -18.00
C ASN A 256 8.38 8.70 -18.77
N LYS A 257 8.81 8.51 -20.01
CA LYS A 257 8.55 7.28 -20.77
C LYS A 257 9.18 6.06 -20.09
N ILE A 258 10.43 6.17 -19.63
CA ILE A 258 11.13 5.12 -18.92
C ILE A 258 10.39 4.78 -17.60
N ILE A 259 10.04 5.79 -16.81
CA ILE A 259 9.27 5.61 -15.57
C ILE A 259 7.93 4.92 -15.87
N THR A 260 7.22 5.35 -16.91
CA THR A 260 5.94 4.76 -17.31
C THR A 260 6.12 3.29 -17.70
N HIS A 261 7.12 2.98 -18.52
CA HIS A 261 7.39 1.62 -18.96
C HIS A 261 7.57 0.65 -17.79
N HIS A 262 8.36 1.03 -16.78
CA HIS A 262 8.69 0.14 -15.67
C HIS A 262 7.66 0.14 -14.51
N LEU A 263 6.98 1.25 -14.28
CA LEU A 263 6.09 1.37 -13.12
C LEU A 263 4.61 1.16 -13.45
N ASN A 264 4.16 1.37 -14.70
CA ASN A 264 2.82 1.03 -15.11
C ASN A 264 2.74 -0.48 -15.41
N PHE A 265 1.87 -1.18 -14.70
CA PHE A 265 1.61 -2.59 -14.92
C PHE A 265 0.12 -2.91 -15.14
N SER A 266 -0.63 -1.90 -15.57
CA SER A 266 -2.07 -2.05 -15.82
C SER A 266 -2.37 -3.00 -16.96
N ALA A 267 -1.49 -3.14 -17.96
CA ALA A 267 -1.65 -4.13 -19.01
C ALA A 267 -1.57 -5.56 -18.47
N GLN A 268 -0.49 -5.89 -17.73
CA GLN A 268 -0.33 -7.21 -17.10
C GLN A 268 -1.45 -7.49 -16.07
N TRP A 269 -1.94 -6.46 -15.40
CA TRP A 269 -3.09 -6.55 -14.51
C TRP A 269 -4.37 -6.94 -15.24
N GLN A 270 -4.62 -6.37 -16.42
CA GLN A 270 -5.81 -6.64 -17.24
C GLN A 270 -5.83 -8.07 -17.80
N GLU A 271 -4.67 -8.59 -18.19
CA GLU A 271 -4.52 -9.95 -18.72
C GLU A 271 -4.91 -11.03 -17.70
N ASN A 272 -4.72 -10.76 -16.41
CA ASN A 272 -4.87 -11.73 -15.32
C ASN A 272 -5.99 -11.34 -14.34
N GLN A 273 -7.08 -10.76 -14.80
CA GLN A 273 -8.18 -10.37 -13.91
C GLN A 273 -8.83 -11.59 -13.22
N SER A 274 -8.86 -11.56 -11.91
CA SER A 274 -9.55 -12.53 -11.07
C SER A 274 -10.43 -11.82 -10.04
N GLN A 275 -11.44 -12.52 -9.54
CA GLN A 275 -12.42 -12.00 -8.58
C GLN A 275 -11.91 -11.98 -7.13
N ASN A 276 -10.63 -12.32 -6.90
CA ASN A 276 -10.03 -12.40 -5.57
C ASN A 276 -9.39 -11.11 -5.08
N VAL A 277 -9.67 -9.98 -5.72
CA VAL A 277 -9.11 -8.67 -5.35
C VAL A 277 -10.21 -7.72 -4.90
N PHE A 278 -9.99 -7.07 -3.76
CA PHE A 278 -10.95 -6.17 -3.10
C PHE A 278 -10.30 -4.80 -2.86
N PRO A 279 -10.16 -3.97 -3.89
CA PRO A 279 -9.47 -2.69 -3.79
C PRO A 279 -10.32 -1.67 -3.04
N VAL A 280 -9.66 -0.93 -2.14
CA VAL A 280 -10.24 0.22 -1.43
C VAL A 280 -9.48 1.46 -1.84
N MET A 281 -10.21 2.51 -2.23
CA MET A 281 -9.63 3.80 -2.61
C MET A 281 -10.25 4.94 -1.82
N ALA A 282 -9.54 6.05 -1.74
CA ALA A 282 -10.01 7.25 -1.07
C ALA A 282 -10.51 8.27 -2.12
N ARG A 283 -11.69 8.86 -1.87
CA ARG A 283 -12.34 9.82 -2.79
C ARG A 283 -11.51 11.09 -2.99
N TYR A 284 -10.90 11.57 -1.92
CA TYR A 284 -10.19 12.86 -1.88
C TYR A 284 -8.68 12.68 -1.79
N ASP A 285 -8.16 11.57 -2.28
CA ASP A 285 -6.73 11.25 -2.31
C ASP A 285 -6.00 12.20 -3.28
N LEU A 286 -4.99 12.93 -2.77
CA LEU A 286 -4.12 13.78 -3.58
C LEU A 286 -2.89 13.04 -4.11
N PHE A 287 -2.48 11.97 -3.43
CA PHE A 287 -1.33 11.17 -3.85
C PHE A 287 -1.71 10.21 -4.98
N LEU A 288 -2.92 9.64 -4.90
CA LEU A 288 -3.47 8.72 -5.89
C LEU A 288 -4.89 9.17 -6.28
N PRO A 289 -5.03 10.25 -7.07
CA PRO A 289 -6.33 10.80 -7.45
C PRO A 289 -7.26 9.73 -8.03
N LEU A 290 -8.46 9.59 -7.45
CA LEU A 290 -9.40 8.51 -7.77
C LEU A 290 -9.67 8.39 -9.28
N HIS A 291 -9.92 9.52 -9.96
CA HIS A 291 -10.24 9.54 -11.39
C HIS A 291 -9.09 9.10 -12.31
N GLU A 292 -7.85 9.14 -11.82
CA GLU A 292 -6.68 8.70 -12.56
C GLU A 292 -6.32 7.24 -12.29
N HIS A 293 -6.53 6.78 -11.06
CA HIS A 293 -6.04 5.48 -10.62
C HIS A 293 -7.09 4.38 -10.57
N ALA A 294 -8.37 4.71 -10.30
CA ALA A 294 -9.42 3.70 -10.26
C ALA A 294 -9.62 2.98 -11.61
N PRO A 295 -9.60 3.67 -12.77
CA PRO A 295 -9.79 3.00 -14.08
C PRO A 295 -8.75 1.93 -14.37
N ALA A 296 -7.54 2.03 -13.79
CA ALA A 296 -6.48 1.05 -13.99
C ALA A 296 -6.81 -0.33 -13.38
N TYR A 297 -7.74 -0.40 -12.41
CA TYR A 297 -8.24 -1.67 -11.88
C TYR A 297 -9.20 -2.43 -12.84
N GLY A 298 -9.59 -1.81 -13.98
CA GLY A 298 -10.34 -2.47 -15.04
C GLY A 298 -11.78 -2.80 -14.64
N ASN A 299 -12.18 -4.07 -14.74
CA ASN A 299 -13.56 -4.49 -14.46
C ASN A 299 -13.81 -4.87 -12.99
N LEU A 300 -12.93 -4.48 -12.07
CA LEU A 300 -13.15 -4.76 -10.65
C LEU A 300 -14.13 -3.76 -10.03
N LYS A 301 -14.87 -4.24 -9.04
CA LYS A 301 -15.63 -3.40 -8.13
C LYS A 301 -14.69 -2.82 -7.09
N VAL A 302 -14.63 -1.50 -7.01
CA VAL A 302 -13.76 -0.76 -6.08
C VAL A 302 -14.62 -0.15 -4.98
N GLU A 303 -14.22 -0.32 -3.73
CA GLU A 303 -14.83 0.34 -2.59
C GLU A 303 -14.18 1.71 -2.40
N ILE A 304 -14.99 2.77 -2.38
CA ILE A 304 -14.53 4.16 -2.24
C ILE A 304 -14.93 4.70 -0.88
N TRP A 305 -13.95 5.11 -0.09
CA TRP A 305 -14.18 5.79 1.18
C TRP A 305 -14.11 7.31 1.02
N ASN A 306 -14.98 8.05 1.71
CA ASN A 306 -14.95 9.52 1.71
C ASN A 306 -13.81 10.06 2.60
N THR A 307 -12.59 9.65 2.29
CA THR A 307 -11.34 10.00 2.97
C THR A 307 -10.32 10.57 1.97
N GLY A 308 -9.21 11.12 2.47
CA GLY A 308 -7.97 11.35 1.72
C GLY A 308 -6.99 10.20 1.94
N HIS A 309 -5.80 10.27 1.34
CA HIS A 309 -4.77 9.24 1.49
C HIS A 309 -4.37 9.02 2.95
N LEU A 310 -3.95 10.11 3.61
CA LEU A 310 -3.46 10.06 4.98
C LEU A 310 -4.59 9.85 6.00
N SER A 311 -5.76 10.44 5.77
CA SER A 311 -6.87 10.26 6.70
C SER A 311 -7.48 8.85 6.65
N THR A 312 -7.31 8.11 5.56
CA THR A 312 -7.63 6.66 5.53
C THR A 312 -6.84 5.89 6.58
N ALA A 313 -5.59 6.27 6.82
CA ALA A 313 -4.74 5.65 7.84
C ALA A 313 -5.26 5.81 9.29
N LEU A 314 -6.17 6.76 9.53
CA LEU A 314 -6.82 6.98 10.82
C LEU A 314 -8.01 6.05 11.06
N PHE A 315 -8.52 5.40 10.03
CA PHE A 315 -9.70 4.53 10.09
C PHE A 315 -9.30 3.07 10.36
N SER A 316 -8.54 2.88 11.44
CA SER A 316 -7.93 1.58 11.78
C SER A 316 -8.96 0.48 12.02
N ASP A 317 -10.11 0.76 12.64
CA ASP A 317 -11.15 -0.25 12.89
C ASP A 317 -11.83 -0.70 11.59
N ALA A 318 -11.97 0.21 10.63
CA ALA A 318 -12.49 -0.14 9.32
C ALA A 318 -11.48 -0.93 8.48
N MET A 319 -10.20 -0.56 8.52
CA MET A 319 -9.15 -1.34 7.88
C MET A 319 -9.04 -2.74 8.50
N TRP A 320 -9.13 -2.86 9.81
CA TRP A 320 -9.26 -4.14 10.51
C TRP A 320 -10.38 -5.01 9.94
N HIS A 321 -11.58 -4.43 9.79
CA HIS A 321 -12.73 -5.16 9.28
C HIS A 321 -12.47 -5.71 7.87
N ILE A 322 -11.97 -4.85 6.96
CA ILE A 322 -11.72 -5.23 5.57
C ILE A 322 -10.63 -6.29 5.46
N LEU A 323 -9.51 -6.11 6.18
CA LEU A 323 -8.36 -6.99 6.14
C LEU A 323 -8.61 -8.37 6.80
N LEU A 324 -9.69 -8.54 7.52
CA LEU A 324 -10.02 -9.82 8.15
C LEU A 324 -11.32 -10.42 7.64
N LYS A 325 -11.99 -9.75 6.71
CA LYS A 325 -13.31 -10.14 6.23
C LYS A 325 -13.33 -11.55 5.64
N HIS A 326 -12.28 -11.90 4.90
CA HIS A 326 -12.21 -13.17 4.19
C HIS A 326 -11.52 -14.29 5.00
N LEU A 327 -10.88 -13.94 6.12
CA LEU A 327 -10.17 -14.88 7.00
C LEU A 327 -11.02 -15.37 8.16
N LYS A 328 -12.08 -14.65 8.52
CA LYS A 328 -13.02 -15.07 9.57
C LYS A 328 -13.91 -16.18 9.05
N LYS A 329 -13.94 -17.29 9.79
CA LYS A 329 -14.90 -18.39 9.56
C LYS A 329 -16.26 -18.03 10.11
#